data_bbb3e07d6d2f7a05fb6ddb99066ee791
#
_entry.id   bbb3e07d6d2f7a05fb6ddb99066ee791
#
_cell.length_a   1.000
_cell.length_b   1.000
_cell.length_c   1.000
_cell.angle_alpha   90.00
_cell.angle_beta   90.00
_cell.angle_gamma   90.00
#
_symmetry.space_group_name_H-M   'P 1'
#
loop_
_entity.id
_entity.type
_entity.pdbx_description
1 polymer ?
#
loop_
_entity_poly.entity_id
_entity_poly.type
_entity_poly.pdbx_seq_one_letter_code
_entity_poly.pdbx_strand_id
1 'polypeptide(L)'
;VRAGADARPRTAGPDASARPAVATVHEHVTDAVKTPDLIRLTGDIVLARFETMKVYAALGAVRSLLRRGRVVPGQTLVDSSSGIYALALAMACHRYGLRCHIVASTTVDATMRAQLEILGATVDAMPPSQSLRLDQELRVRHVRRLLAERPDFHWMRQYHDQVHHEGYREFAELLTAALPRGPLTVVGAVGTGASTGGLARALRESGRSVRLVGIQPFGSVTFGSERFEDPEAIIAGIGSSIPFGNVRHELYDTVHWLDFRHAMAGAVGLLREHAVFAGLSTGAAHLTASWEAARDPGRLHLVLGADTGHRYAERVFTRHAEALDPAGLRPRTITSPADLRPPWSVMEWAGRAAPEAARTVEGDAPSPVPTVELLP
;
A
#
# COMPACT_ATOMS: atom_id res chain seq x y z
N VAL A 1 -14.95 36.91 27.44
CA VAL A 1 -16.13 36.03 27.33
C VAL A 1 -16.92 36.40 26.07
N ARG A 2 -16.77 35.67 24.98
CA ARG A 2 -17.77 35.56 23.91
C ARG A 2 -17.62 34.17 23.30
N ALA A 3 -18.64 33.33 23.51
CA ALA A 3 -18.79 32.02 22.92
C ALA A 3 -19.03 32.18 21.40
N GLY A 4 -18.11 31.64 20.59
CA GLY A 4 -18.32 31.42 19.17
C GLY A 4 -19.14 30.14 18.98
N ALA A 5 -20.29 30.25 18.38
CA ALA A 5 -21.18 29.12 18.07
C ALA A 5 -20.53 28.21 17.05
N ASP A 6 -20.19 27.00 17.48
CA ASP A 6 -19.69 25.90 16.69
C ASP A 6 -20.88 25.30 15.89
N ALA A 7 -21.02 25.70 14.62
CA ALA A 7 -22.04 25.14 13.73
C ALA A 7 -21.58 23.76 13.24
N ARG A 8 -21.87 22.70 14.02
CA ARG A 8 -21.75 21.32 13.52
C ARG A 8 -22.69 21.15 12.32
N PRO A 9 -22.24 20.55 11.21
CA PRO A 9 -23.13 20.26 10.09
C PRO A 9 -24.24 19.34 10.56
N ARG A 10 -25.48 19.72 10.29
CA ARG A 10 -26.68 18.90 10.59
C ARG A 10 -26.54 17.59 9.79
N THR A 11 -26.34 16.48 10.48
CA THR A 11 -26.46 15.15 9.91
C THR A 11 -27.91 14.98 9.45
N ALA A 12 -28.12 14.66 8.17
CA ALA A 12 -29.40 14.17 7.70
C ALA A 12 -29.75 12.95 8.56
N GLY A 13 -30.98 12.92 9.07
CA GLY A 13 -31.45 11.80 9.88
C GLY A 13 -31.36 10.49 9.10
N PRO A 14 -31.38 9.33 9.79
CA PRO A 14 -31.28 8.03 9.13
C PRO A 14 -32.38 7.89 8.09
N ASP A 15 -32.00 7.62 6.84
CA ASP A 15 -32.93 7.30 5.76
C ASP A 15 -33.64 5.98 6.12
N ALA A 16 -34.90 6.06 6.54
CA ALA A 16 -35.73 4.92 6.94
C ALA A 16 -36.06 3.96 5.78
N SER A 17 -35.59 4.28 4.54
CA SER A 17 -35.83 3.48 3.34
C SER A 17 -34.67 2.52 3.00
N ALA A 18 -33.53 2.60 3.69
CA ALA A 18 -32.38 1.71 3.44
C ALA A 18 -32.77 0.27 3.88
N ARG A 19 -32.95 -0.64 2.92
CA ARG A 19 -33.03 -2.08 3.20
C ARG A 19 -31.76 -2.51 3.95
N PRO A 20 -31.87 -3.34 5.00
CA PRO A 20 -30.70 -3.83 5.70
C PRO A 20 -29.76 -4.52 4.68
N ALA A 21 -28.49 -4.15 4.68
CA ALA A 21 -27.51 -4.84 3.87
C ALA A 21 -27.51 -6.32 4.27
N VAL A 22 -27.70 -7.21 3.32
CA VAL A 22 -27.63 -8.65 3.58
C VAL A 22 -26.18 -8.98 3.93
N ALA A 23 -25.96 -9.49 5.15
CA ALA A 23 -24.65 -9.94 5.56
C ALA A 23 -24.20 -11.11 4.67
N THR A 24 -22.97 -11.05 4.18
CA THR A 24 -22.39 -12.13 3.37
C THR A 24 -21.62 -13.10 4.28
N VAL A 25 -21.92 -14.40 4.15
CA VAL A 25 -21.11 -15.45 4.79
C VAL A 25 -19.97 -15.82 3.85
N HIS A 26 -18.75 -15.72 4.35
CA HIS A 26 -17.54 -16.02 3.59
C HIS A 26 -16.96 -17.37 4.02
N GLU A 27 -16.47 -18.15 3.05
CA GLU A 27 -15.82 -19.44 3.29
C GLU A 27 -14.40 -19.30 3.87
N HIS A 28 -13.75 -18.16 3.66
CA HIS A 28 -12.43 -17.90 4.18
C HIS A 28 -12.24 -16.41 4.49
N VAL A 29 -11.48 -16.11 5.54
CA VAL A 29 -11.23 -14.72 6.00
C VAL A 29 -10.71 -13.80 4.89
N THR A 30 -9.92 -14.31 3.95
CA THR A 30 -9.42 -13.52 2.81
C THR A 30 -10.53 -12.94 1.93
N ASP A 31 -11.70 -13.56 1.87
CA ASP A 31 -12.84 -13.04 1.12
C ASP A 31 -13.52 -11.90 1.86
N ALA A 32 -13.53 -11.93 3.19
CA ALA A 32 -14.02 -10.85 4.01
C ALA A 32 -13.10 -9.63 3.98
N VAL A 33 -11.80 -9.82 4.30
CA VAL A 33 -10.84 -8.70 4.44
C VAL A 33 -10.46 -8.01 3.12
N LYS A 34 -10.72 -8.64 1.95
CA LYS A 34 -10.51 -7.97 0.66
C LYS A 34 -11.61 -6.94 0.34
N THR A 35 -12.76 -6.99 1.01
CA THR A 35 -13.85 -6.03 0.79
C THR A 35 -13.62 -4.81 1.69
N PRO A 36 -13.32 -3.61 1.13
CA PRO A 36 -13.13 -2.42 1.95
C PRO A 36 -14.45 -1.83 2.42
N ASP A 37 -14.40 -1.12 3.54
CA ASP A 37 -15.43 -0.15 3.86
C ASP A 37 -15.23 1.09 2.97
N LEU A 38 -16.25 1.46 2.20
CA LEU A 38 -16.25 2.71 1.45
C LEU A 38 -16.91 3.80 2.30
N ILE A 39 -16.09 4.72 2.81
CA ILE A 39 -16.52 5.77 3.74
C ILE A 39 -16.42 7.13 3.07
N ARG A 40 -17.53 7.85 2.97
CA ARG A 40 -17.52 9.24 2.50
C ARG A 40 -17.04 10.14 3.63
N LEU A 41 -15.88 10.75 3.45
CA LEU A 41 -15.30 11.68 4.42
C LEU A 41 -15.84 13.10 4.21
N THR A 42 -15.88 13.54 2.94
CA THR A 42 -16.47 14.81 2.52
C THR A 42 -17.26 14.63 1.23
N GLY A 43 -17.81 15.69 0.66
CA GLY A 43 -18.55 15.62 -0.63
C GLY A 43 -17.77 14.91 -1.72
N ASP A 44 -16.49 15.25 -1.87
CA ASP A 44 -15.63 14.81 -2.96
C ASP A 44 -14.54 13.79 -2.55
N ILE A 45 -14.51 13.34 -1.28
CA ILE A 45 -13.51 12.40 -0.79
C ILE A 45 -14.19 11.13 -0.24
N VAL A 46 -13.80 9.99 -0.80
CA VAL A 46 -14.17 8.65 -0.32
C VAL A 46 -12.91 7.90 0.09
N LEU A 47 -12.94 7.31 1.27
CA LEU A 47 -11.93 6.41 1.77
C LEU A 47 -12.33 4.96 1.47
N ALA A 48 -11.45 4.19 0.84
CA ALA A 48 -11.52 2.74 0.82
C ALA A 48 -10.66 2.22 1.98
N ARG A 49 -11.30 1.89 3.11
CA ARG A 49 -10.64 1.43 4.33
C ARG A 49 -10.52 -0.07 4.33
N PHE A 50 -9.29 -0.56 4.46
CA PHE A 50 -8.99 -1.98 4.58
C PHE A 50 -8.43 -2.32 5.97
N GLU A 51 -8.62 -3.56 6.37
CA GLU A 51 -7.81 -4.17 7.42
C GLU A 51 -6.40 -4.45 6.90
N THR A 52 -6.28 -5.04 5.69
CA THR A 52 -5.03 -5.23 4.96
C THR A 52 -5.27 -5.26 3.46
N MET A 53 -4.95 -4.18 2.77
CA MET A 53 -5.13 -4.08 1.31
C MET A 53 -4.19 -5.02 0.53
N LYS A 54 -3.09 -5.48 1.14
CA LYS A 54 -2.13 -6.41 0.50
C LYS A 54 -2.72 -7.78 0.21
N VAL A 55 -3.89 -8.11 0.77
CA VAL A 55 -4.61 -9.34 0.44
C VAL A 55 -4.89 -9.44 -1.06
N TYR A 56 -5.21 -8.33 -1.75
CA TYR A 56 -5.40 -8.35 -3.21
C TYR A 56 -4.12 -8.74 -3.94
N ALA A 57 -2.97 -8.19 -3.55
CA ALA A 57 -1.70 -8.51 -4.18
C ALA A 57 -1.33 -9.99 -3.97
N ALA A 58 -1.36 -10.45 -2.71
CA ALA A 58 -0.94 -11.80 -2.36
C ALA A 58 -1.91 -12.87 -2.93
N LEU A 59 -3.21 -12.71 -2.65
CA LEU A 59 -4.22 -13.67 -3.10
C LEU A 59 -4.34 -13.72 -4.62
N GLY A 60 -4.31 -12.55 -5.28
CA GLY A 60 -4.35 -12.44 -6.73
C GLY A 60 -3.14 -13.10 -7.39
N ALA A 61 -1.93 -12.85 -6.86
CA ALA A 61 -0.70 -13.45 -7.36
C ALA A 61 -0.71 -14.97 -7.18
N VAL A 62 -1.01 -15.47 -5.98
CA VAL A 62 -1.05 -16.91 -5.69
C VAL A 62 -2.08 -17.61 -6.60
N ARG A 63 -3.29 -17.08 -6.70
CA ARG A 63 -4.34 -17.63 -7.59
C ARG A 63 -3.90 -17.66 -9.05
N SER A 64 -3.23 -16.60 -9.50
CA SER A 64 -2.72 -16.52 -10.88
C SER A 64 -1.60 -17.54 -11.15
N LEU A 65 -0.66 -17.68 -10.22
CA LEU A 65 0.44 -18.64 -10.33
C LEU A 65 -0.06 -20.08 -10.32
N LEU A 66 -1.03 -20.43 -9.46
CA LEU A 66 -1.67 -21.74 -9.44
C LEU A 66 -2.39 -22.05 -10.77
N ARG A 67 -3.20 -21.11 -11.28
CA ARG A 67 -3.90 -21.27 -12.57
C ARG A 67 -2.96 -21.46 -13.76
N ARG A 68 -1.77 -20.87 -13.70
CA ARG A 68 -0.73 -20.99 -14.75
C ARG A 68 0.19 -22.20 -14.54
N GLY A 69 -0.05 -23.02 -13.52
CA GLY A 69 0.80 -24.17 -13.20
C GLY A 69 2.23 -23.81 -12.77
N ARG A 70 2.47 -22.54 -12.38
CA ARG A 70 3.78 -22.06 -11.92
C ARG A 70 4.04 -22.40 -10.45
N VAL A 71 2.99 -22.66 -9.73
CA VAL A 71 2.98 -23.10 -8.32
C VAL A 71 1.99 -24.25 -8.23
N VAL A 72 2.33 -25.24 -7.42
CA VAL A 72 1.49 -26.43 -7.19
C VAL A 72 1.07 -26.53 -5.72
N PRO A 73 -0.07 -27.16 -5.38
CA PRO A 73 -0.48 -27.36 -3.98
C PRO A 73 0.62 -28.02 -3.14
N GLY A 74 0.77 -27.58 -1.89
CA GLY A 74 1.82 -28.07 -0.99
C GLY A 74 3.20 -27.44 -1.20
N GLN A 75 3.42 -26.67 -2.27
CA GLN A 75 4.69 -25.98 -2.50
C GLN A 75 4.92 -24.85 -1.49
N THR A 76 6.18 -24.51 -1.22
CA THR A 76 6.55 -23.40 -0.34
C THR A 76 6.72 -22.12 -1.16
N LEU A 77 5.99 -21.08 -0.77
CA LEU A 77 6.18 -19.71 -1.27
C LEU A 77 7.08 -18.94 -0.32
N VAL A 78 8.13 -18.32 -0.84
CA VAL A 78 9.05 -17.50 -0.04
C VAL A 78 9.06 -16.07 -0.53
N ASP A 79 9.12 -15.09 0.41
CA ASP A 79 9.39 -13.70 0.07
C ASP A 79 9.99 -12.92 1.26
N SER A 80 10.53 -11.75 0.94
CA SER A 80 11.03 -10.79 1.94
C SER A 80 9.93 -9.79 2.28
N SER A 81 9.47 -9.80 3.53
CA SER A 81 8.51 -8.81 4.02
C SER A 81 8.52 -8.71 5.55
N SER A 82 8.43 -7.48 6.06
CA SER A 82 8.26 -7.21 7.49
C SER A 82 6.92 -6.51 7.80
N GLY A 83 6.01 -6.49 6.85
CA GLY A 83 4.76 -5.75 6.92
C GLY A 83 3.53 -6.57 6.56
N ILE A 84 2.44 -5.87 6.28
CA ILE A 84 1.12 -6.46 5.99
C ILE A 84 1.10 -7.42 4.79
N TYR A 85 2.11 -7.36 3.90
CA TYR A 85 2.23 -8.34 2.81
C TYR A 85 2.60 -9.74 3.34
N ALA A 86 3.44 -9.85 4.37
CA ALA A 86 3.78 -11.14 4.98
C ALA A 86 2.53 -11.86 5.48
N LEU A 87 1.67 -11.15 6.22
CA LEU A 87 0.40 -11.68 6.70
C LEU A 87 -0.54 -12.04 5.54
N ALA A 88 -0.65 -11.18 4.54
CA ALA A 88 -1.48 -11.44 3.37
C ALA A 88 -1.02 -12.68 2.58
N LEU A 89 0.30 -12.90 2.47
CA LEU A 89 0.86 -14.09 1.83
C LEU A 89 0.58 -15.34 2.67
N ALA A 90 0.77 -15.28 3.99
CA ALA A 90 0.47 -16.40 4.89
C ALA A 90 -1.03 -16.79 4.81
N MET A 91 -1.94 -15.81 4.81
CA MET A 91 -3.39 -16.06 4.63
C MET A 91 -3.69 -16.68 3.25
N ALA A 92 -3.02 -16.23 2.19
CA ALA A 92 -3.19 -16.81 0.86
C ALA A 92 -2.67 -18.25 0.79
N CYS A 93 -1.52 -18.53 1.40
CA CYS A 93 -0.98 -19.88 1.52
C CYS A 93 -1.92 -20.80 2.29
N HIS A 94 -2.44 -20.33 3.44
CA HIS A 94 -3.44 -21.08 4.23
C HIS A 94 -4.68 -21.44 3.39
N ARG A 95 -5.21 -20.47 2.63
CA ARG A 95 -6.38 -20.68 1.78
C ARG A 95 -6.17 -21.76 0.70
N TYR A 96 -4.99 -21.78 0.10
CA TYR A 96 -4.70 -22.64 -1.07
C TYR A 96 -3.87 -23.88 -0.74
N GLY A 97 -3.69 -24.22 0.54
CA GLY A 97 -2.92 -25.39 0.95
C GLY A 97 -1.44 -25.33 0.55
N LEU A 98 -0.85 -24.13 0.63
CA LEU A 98 0.57 -23.88 0.34
C LEU A 98 1.34 -23.64 1.65
N ARG A 99 2.65 -23.80 1.63
CA ARG A 99 3.52 -23.41 2.74
C ARG A 99 4.03 -22.00 2.53
N CYS A 100 4.21 -21.27 3.62
CA CYS A 100 4.70 -19.88 3.61
C CYS A 100 6.04 -19.78 4.34
N HIS A 101 7.02 -19.10 3.72
CA HIS A 101 8.31 -18.80 4.34
C HIS A 101 8.61 -17.29 4.18
N ILE A 102 8.73 -16.59 5.29
CA ILE A 102 8.95 -15.14 5.32
C ILE A 102 10.34 -14.84 5.84
N VAL A 103 11.10 -14.08 5.04
CA VAL A 103 12.36 -13.47 5.49
C VAL A 103 12.04 -12.05 5.94
N ALA A 104 12.03 -11.83 7.25
CA ALA A 104 11.61 -10.60 7.89
C ALA A 104 12.77 -9.86 8.58
N SER A 105 12.57 -8.60 8.96
CA SER A 105 13.42 -7.91 9.92
C SER A 105 13.05 -8.32 11.34
N THR A 106 13.99 -8.27 12.28
CA THR A 106 13.69 -8.43 13.72
C THR A 106 12.79 -7.30 14.26
N THR A 107 12.58 -6.23 13.50
CA THR A 107 11.64 -5.15 13.83
C THR A 107 10.17 -5.50 13.55
N VAL A 108 9.88 -6.72 13.08
CA VAL A 108 8.49 -7.22 13.01
C VAL A 108 7.92 -7.26 14.42
N ASP A 109 6.77 -6.61 14.61
CA ASP A 109 6.12 -6.60 15.92
C ASP A 109 5.72 -8.02 16.36
N ALA A 110 5.69 -8.25 17.67
CA ALA A 110 5.44 -9.57 18.25
C ALA A 110 4.06 -10.14 17.83
N THR A 111 3.07 -9.30 17.67
CA THR A 111 1.71 -9.69 17.24
C THR A 111 1.72 -10.22 15.81
N MET A 112 2.38 -9.51 14.89
CA MET A 112 2.52 -9.95 13.50
C MET A 112 3.28 -11.28 13.43
N ARG A 113 4.36 -11.42 14.19
CA ARG A 113 5.14 -12.65 14.23
C ARG A 113 4.31 -13.83 14.71
N ALA A 114 3.58 -13.67 15.82
CA ALA A 114 2.69 -14.70 16.35
C ALA A 114 1.61 -15.11 15.33
N GLN A 115 0.99 -14.12 14.62
CA GLN A 115 0.01 -14.42 13.58
C GLN A 115 0.62 -15.26 12.45
N LEU A 116 1.83 -14.93 11.99
CA LEU A 116 2.52 -15.69 10.94
C LEU A 116 2.80 -17.12 11.38
N GLU A 117 3.36 -17.30 12.58
CA GLU A 117 3.70 -18.62 13.14
C GLU A 117 2.45 -19.49 13.37
N ILE A 118 1.35 -18.92 13.88
CA ILE A 118 0.06 -19.61 14.08
C ILE A 118 -0.55 -20.03 12.73
N LEU A 119 -0.38 -19.22 11.67
CA LEU A 119 -0.80 -19.57 10.31
C LEU A 119 0.12 -20.62 9.66
N GLY A 120 1.12 -21.13 10.37
CA GLY A 120 2.05 -22.13 9.89
C GLY A 120 3.18 -21.59 9.00
N ALA A 121 3.41 -20.29 9.01
CA ALA A 121 4.53 -19.72 8.26
C ALA A 121 5.84 -19.92 9.01
N THR A 122 6.90 -20.28 8.28
CA THR A 122 8.28 -20.17 8.78
C THR A 122 8.72 -18.71 8.68
N VAL A 123 9.36 -18.19 9.74
CA VAL A 123 9.83 -16.80 9.79
C VAL A 123 11.31 -16.75 10.11
N ASP A 124 12.12 -16.34 9.14
CA ASP A 124 13.54 -16.04 9.34
C ASP A 124 13.69 -14.54 9.69
N ALA A 125 13.96 -14.26 10.95
CA ALA A 125 14.16 -12.89 11.44
C ALA A 125 15.63 -12.46 11.26
N MET A 126 15.88 -11.57 10.30
CA MET A 126 17.20 -11.01 10.03
C MET A 126 17.53 -9.88 11.01
N PRO A 127 18.71 -9.89 11.65
CA PRO A 127 19.13 -8.82 12.54
C PRO A 127 19.24 -7.48 11.78
N PRO A 128 19.02 -6.35 12.47
CA PRO A 128 19.19 -5.03 11.87
C PRO A 128 20.67 -4.80 11.53
N SER A 129 20.91 -4.06 10.47
CA SER A 129 22.24 -3.62 10.05
C SER A 129 22.42 -2.11 10.29
N GLN A 130 23.44 -1.53 9.65
CA GLN A 130 23.76 -0.12 9.77
C GLN A 130 22.79 0.81 9.04
N SER A 131 21.96 0.29 8.12
CA SER A 131 21.00 1.09 7.35
C SER A 131 19.82 0.26 6.85
N LEU A 132 18.68 0.92 6.63
CA LEU A 132 17.47 0.29 6.05
C LEU A 132 17.73 -0.31 4.67
N ARG A 133 18.61 0.32 3.87
CA ARG A 133 19.02 -0.20 2.57
C ARG A 133 19.71 -1.55 2.71
N LEU A 134 20.73 -1.60 3.56
CA LEU A 134 21.47 -2.84 3.81
C LEU A 134 20.57 -3.93 4.40
N ASP A 135 19.64 -3.57 5.29
CA ASP A 135 18.64 -4.51 5.83
C ASP A 135 17.80 -5.14 4.72
N GLN A 136 17.32 -4.34 3.76
CA GLN A 136 16.55 -4.85 2.64
C GLN A 136 17.40 -5.73 1.72
N GLU A 137 18.62 -5.32 1.40
CA GLU A 137 19.56 -6.10 0.58
C GLU A 137 19.94 -7.43 1.23
N LEU A 138 20.17 -7.45 2.54
CA LEU A 138 20.50 -8.67 3.30
C LEU A 138 19.33 -9.67 3.27
N ARG A 139 18.09 -9.20 3.44
CA ARG A 139 16.91 -10.07 3.33
C ARG A 139 16.77 -10.67 1.92
N VAL A 140 16.92 -9.87 0.87
CA VAL A 140 16.87 -10.37 -0.51
C VAL A 140 17.98 -11.38 -0.77
N ARG A 141 19.20 -11.14 -0.27
CA ARG A 141 20.32 -12.10 -0.35
C ARG A 141 20.01 -13.41 0.37
N HIS A 142 19.38 -13.34 1.54
CA HIS A 142 18.96 -14.53 2.27
C HIS A 142 17.91 -15.35 1.50
N VAL A 143 16.91 -14.69 0.90
CA VAL A 143 15.94 -15.37 0.02
C VAL A 143 16.66 -16.08 -1.12
N ARG A 144 17.62 -15.44 -1.79
CA ARG A 144 18.40 -16.07 -2.88
C ARG A 144 19.19 -17.30 -2.41
N ARG A 145 19.75 -17.26 -1.19
CA ARG A 145 20.42 -18.42 -0.58
C ARG A 145 19.44 -19.56 -0.33
N LEU A 146 18.26 -19.28 0.25
CA LEU A 146 17.22 -20.27 0.46
C LEU A 146 16.81 -20.96 -0.85
N LEU A 147 16.66 -20.18 -1.94
CA LEU A 147 16.32 -20.73 -3.25
C LEU A 147 17.41 -21.63 -3.84
N ALA A 148 18.68 -21.34 -3.56
CA ALA A 148 19.79 -22.20 -3.97
C ALA A 148 19.82 -23.52 -3.19
N GLU A 149 19.47 -23.49 -1.90
CA GLU A 149 19.41 -24.66 -1.02
C GLU A 149 18.11 -25.47 -1.20
N ARG A 150 17.02 -24.79 -1.58
CA ARG A 150 15.66 -25.33 -1.70
C ARG A 150 15.06 -24.96 -3.05
N PRO A 151 15.44 -25.66 -4.13
CA PRO A 151 14.96 -25.37 -5.49
C PRO A 151 13.45 -25.64 -5.67
N ASP A 152 12.82 -26.36 -4.72
CA ASP A 152 11.37 -26.55 -4.66
C ASP A 152 10.60 -25.32 -4.18
N PHE A 153 11.27 -24.30 -3.63
CA PHE A 153 10.63 -23.06 -3.20
C PHE A 153 10.30 -22.20 -4.41
N HIS A 154 9.19 -21.45 -4.30
CA HIS A 154 8.84 -20.42 -5.29
C HIS A 154 8.99 -19.03 -4.66
N TRP A 155 9.83 -18.18 -5.27
CA TRP A 155 9.99 -16.79 -4.82
C TRP A 155 8.88 -15.92 -5.38
N MET A 156 8.09 -15.30 -4.50
CA MET A 156 6.96 -14.44 -4.89
C MET A 156 7.39 -13.10 -5.49
N ARG A 157 8.60 -12.59 -5.16
CA ARG A 157 9.21 -11.40 -5.75
C ARG A 157 8.28 -10.17 -5.75
N GLN A 158 7.66 -9.85 -4.60
CA GLN A 158 6.72 -8.73 -4.51
C GLN A 158 7.31 -7.37 -4.96
N TYR A 159 8.65 -7.23 -4.95
CA TYR A 159 9.32 -6.01 -5.38
C TYR A 159 9.44 -5.87 -6.90
N HIS A 160 9.32 -6.97 -7.66
CA HIS A 160 9.66 -6.99 -9.08
C HIS A 160 8.59 -7.64 -9.97
N ASP A 161 7.81 -8.61 -9.45
CA ASP A 161 6.90 -9.39 -10.28
C ASP A 161 5.50 -8.72 -10.37
N GLN A 162 5.12 -8.38 -11.61
CA GLN A 162 3.86 -7.71 -11.90
C GLN A 162 2.62 -8.57 -11.68
N VAL A 163 2.75 -9.86 -11.42
CA VAL A 163 1.63 -10.72 -11.03
C VAL A 163 0.86 -10.17 -9.83
N HIS A 164 1.54 -9.38 -8.97
CA HIS A 164 0.94 -8.71 -7.82
C HIS A 164 -0.01 -7.57 -8.18
N HIS A 165 0.02 -7.06 -9.41
CA HIS A 165 -0.94 -6.06 -9.91
C HIS A 165 -2.28 -6.71 -10.28
N GLU A 166 -2.27 -7.98 -10.69
CA GLU A 166 -3.45 -8.64 -11.27
C GLU A 166 -4.62 -8.74 -10.29
N GLY A 167 -4.34 -8.90 -8.99
CA GLY A 167 -5.38 -8.97 -7.96
C GLY A 167 -6.22 -7.71 -7.83
N TYR A 168 -5.66 -6.54 -8.18
CA TYR A 168 -6.38 -5.27 -8.07
C TYR A 168 -7.44 -5.04 -9.15
N ARG A 169 -7.54 -5.89 -10.16
CA ARG A 169 -8.66 -5.88 -11.12
C ARG A 169 -10.00 -6.11 -10.42
N GLU A 170 -10.05 -7.07 -9.50
CA GLU A 170 -11.25 -7.36 -8.70
C GLU A 170 -11.68 -6.15 -7.84
N PHE A 171 -10.71 -5.44 -7.29
CA PHE A 171 -10.98 -4.19 -6.56
C PHE A 171 -11.47 -3.06 -7.49
N ALA A 172 -10.92 -2.95 -8.70
CA ALA A 172 -11.39 -1.98 -9.69
C ALA A 172 -12.84 -2.24 -10.11
N GLU A 173 -13.23 -3.50 -10.26
CA GLU A 173 -14.61 -3.91 -10.57
C GLU A 173 -15.57 -3.52 -9.43
N LEU A 174 -15.20 -3.79 -8.16
CA LEU A 174 -15.95 -3.38 -6.99
C LEU A 174 -16.16 -1.86 -6.96
N LEU A 175 -15.10 -1.08 -7.16
CA LEU A 175 -15.18 0.38 -7.18
C LEU A 175 -16.03 0.91 -8.34
N THR A 176 -15.98 0.26 -9.50
CA THR A 176 -16.78 0.64 -10.67
C THR A 176 -18.27 0.43 -10.40
N ALA A 177 -18.62 -0.61 -9.63
CA ALA A 177 -20.00 -0.87 -9.22
C ALA A 177 -20.49 0.07 -8.11
N ALA A 178 -19.60 0.44 -7.16
CA ALA A 178 -19.97 1.17 -5.95
C ALA A 178 -19.90 2.70 -6.08
N LEU A 179 -19.00 3.22 -6.92
CA LEU A 179 -18.78 4.66 -7.03
C LEU A 179 -19.52 5.27 -8.23
N PRO A 180 -19.93 6.56 -8.14
CA PRO A 180 -20.51 7.27 -9.27
C PRO A 180 -19.61 7.22 -10.50
N ARG A 181 -20.23 7.20 -11.68
CA ARG A 181 -19.49 7.32 -12.95
C ARG A 181 -18.86 8.72 -13.05
N GLY A 182 -17.75 8.81 -13.77
CA GLY A 182 -17.04 10.06 -14.00
C GLY A 182 -15.55 9.99 -13.66
N PRO A 183 -14.85 11.13 -13.78
CA PRO A 183 -13.44 11.23 -13.47
C PRO A 183 -13.15 10.91 -12.00
N LEU A 184 -12.05 10.18 -11.76
CA LEU A 184 -11.63 9.75 -10.44
C LEU A 184 -10.17 10.13 -10.22
N THR A 185 -9.84 10.69 -9.06
CA THR A 185 -8.48 10.80 -8.58
C THR A 185 -8.24 9.67 -7.57
N VAL A 186 -7.27 8.80 -7.82
CA VAL A 186 -6.83 7.76 -6.87
C VAL A 186 -5.60 8.28 -6.13
N VAL A 187 -5.67 8.34 -4.81
CA VAL A 187 -4.61 8.87 -3.94
C VAL A 187 -4.12 7.75 -3.01
N GLY A 188 -2.84 7.42 -3.09
CA GLY A 188 -2.30 6.34 -2.28
C GLY A 188 -0.79 6.35 -2.12
N ALA A 189 -0.34 5.78 -0.99
CA ALA A 189 1.07 5.58 -0.71
C ALA A 189 1.69 4.55 -1.66
N VAL A 190 2.90 4.83 -2.14
CA VAL A 190 3.62 3.95 -3.06
C VAL A 190 4.75 3.25 -2.32
N GLY A 191 4.54 1.97 -2.00
CA GLY A 191 5.60 1.05 -1.62
C GLY A 191 6.07 0.29 -2.86
N THR A 192 5.60 -0.94 -3.05
CA THR A 192 5.93 -1.74 -4.26
C THR A 192 5.22 -1.27 -5.54
N GLY A 193 4.28 -0.34 -5.44
CA GLY A 193 3.50 0.14 -6.59
C GLY A 193 2.34 -0.77 -7.00
N ALA A 194 2.25 -1.99 -6.47
CA ALA A 194 1.23 -2.96 -6.91
C ALA A 194 -0.20 -2.47 -6.69
N SER A 195 -0.51 -1.84 -5.54
CA SER A 195 -1.86 -1.36 -5.23
C SER A 195 -2.25 -0.16 -6.09
N THR A 196 -1.45 0.90 -6.04
CA THR A 196 -1.74 2.15 -6.76
C THR A 196 -1.70 1.96 -8.26
N GLY A 197 -0.58 1.40 -8.78
CA GLY A 197 -0.41 1.15 -10.22
C GLY A 197 -1.38 0.09 -10.76
N GLY A 198 -1.56 -1.03 -10.03
CA GLY A 198 -2.48 -2.11 -10.44
C GLY A 198 -3.94 -1.64 -10.50
N LEU A 199 -4.38 -0.91 -9.49
CA LEU A 199 -5.73 -0.34 -9.46
C LEU A 199 -5.95 0.69 -10.55
N ALA A 200 -5.05 1.68 -10.69
CA ALA A 200 -5.19 2.74 -11.69
C ALA A 200 -5.22 2.17 -13.11
N ARG A 201 -4.35 1.19 -13.41
CA ARG A 201 -4.34 0.49 -14.69
C ARG A 201 -5.66 -0.22 -14.95
N ALA A 202 -6.16 -1.01 -13.99
CA ALA A 202 -7.40 -1.75 -14.16
C ALA A 202 -8.62 -0.83 -14.37
N LEU A 203 -8.69 0.30 -13.65
CA LEU A 203 -9.74 1.30 -13.83
C LEU A 203 -9.64 2.00 -15.19
N ARG A 204 -8.44 2.33 -15.66
CA ARG A 204 -8.22 2.92 -16.99
C ARG A 204 -8.59 1.93 -18.12
N GLU A 205 -8.21 0.65 -17.96
CA GLU A 205 -8.60 -0.42 -18.89
C GLU A 205 -10.12 -0.63 -18.98
N SER A 206 -10.86 -0.35 -17.89
CA SER A 206 -12.33 -0.35 -17.90
C SER A 206 -12.96 0.93 -18.50
N GLY A 207 -12.15 1.82 -19.04
CA GLY A 207 -12.59 3.08 -19.69
C GLY A 207 -12.82 4.25 -18.72
N ARG A 208 -12.46 4.12 -17.43
CA ARG A 208 -12.59 5.22 -16.48
C ARG A 208 -11.45 6.22 -16.63
N SER A 209 -11.77 7.51 -16.63
CA SER A 209 -10.76 8.58 -16.54
C SER A 209 -10.19 8.63 -15.12
N VAL A 210 -8.92 8.25 -14.97
CA VAL A 210 -8.23 8.17 -13.67
C VAL A 210 -6.99 9.03 -13.66
N ARG A 211 -6.89 9.94 -12.67
CA ARG A 211 -5.65 10.61 -12.24
C ARG A 211 -5.07 9.85 -11.07
N LEU A 212 -3.82 9.42 -11.16
CA LEU A 212 -3.11 8.69 -10.11
C LEU A 212 -2.15 9.61 -9.36
N VAL A 213 -2.39 9.79 -8.08
CA VAL A 213 -1.56 10.56 -7.16
C VAL A 213 -0.80 9.61 -6.23
N GLY A 214 0.52 9.59 -6.39
CA GLY A 214 1.41 8.78 -5.57
C GLY A 214 1.99 9.57 -4.40
N ILE A 215 2.18 8.90 -3.26
CA ILE A 215 2.76 9.51 -2.07
C ILE A 215 4.02 8.78 -1.66
N GLN A 216 5.06 9.54 -1.35
CA GLN A 216 6.37 9.06 -0.94
C GLN A 216 6.82 9.73 0.37
N PRO A 217 7.62 9.05 1.20
CA PRO A 217 8.39 9.71 2.24
C PRO A 217 9.63 10.37 1.63
N PHE A 218 10.24 11.29 2.33
CA PHE A 218 11.61 11.67 2.07
C PHE A 218 12.55 10.50 2.42
N GLY A 219 13.71 10.41 1.76
CA GLY A 219 14.66 9.32 1.94
C GLY A 219 14.39 8.07 1.10
N SER A 220 13.36 8.08 0.24
CA SER A 220 13.02 6.97 -0.65
C SER A 220 13.69 7.10 -2.02
N VAL A 221 14.23 5.99 -2.54
CA VAL A 221 14.77 5.92 -3.91
C VAL A 221 13.66 5.93 -4.97
N THR A 222 12.45 5.53 -4.61
CA THR A 222 11.36 5.24 -5.56
C THR A 222 11.05 6.41 -6.49
N PHE A 223 11.02 7.64 -5.98
CA PHE A 223 10.79 8.85 -6.77
C PHE A 223 11.86 9.93 -6.52
N GLY A 224 13.10 9.53 -6.24
CA GLY A 224 14.28 10.40 -6.23
C GLY A 224 14.40 11.31 -5.02
N SER A 225 14.07 10.84 -3.83
CA SER A 225 14.23 11.59 -2.57
C SER A 225 15.28 11.01 -1.61
N GLU A 226 16.11 10.08 -2.07
CA GLU A 226 17.08 9.32 -1.26
C GLU A 226 18.15 10.18 -0.58
N ARG A 227 18.37 11.40 -1.09
CA ARG A 227 19.35 12.35 -0.52
C ARG A 227 18.85 13.04 0.76
N PHE A 228 17.59 12.86 1.12
CA PHE A 228 17.01 13.44 2.33
C PHE A 228 16.98 12.42 3.46
N GLU A 229 17.12 12.92 4.67
CA GLU A 229 16.94 12.13 5.89
C GLU A 229 15.69 12.61 6.62
N ASP A 230 14.86 11.69 7.02
CA ASP A 230 13.77 11.88 7.97
C ASP A 230 13.97 10.87 9.10
N PRO A 231 14.51 11.30 10.26
CA PRO A 231 14.85 10.38 11.35
C PRO A 231 13.66 9.62 11.93
N GLU A 232 12.45 10.16 11.74
CA GLU A 232 11.21 9.54 12.20
C GLU A 232 10.54 8.68 11.11
N ALA A 233 11.05 8.67 9.87
CA ALA A 233 10.43 7.96 8.77
C ALA A 233 10.19 6.48 9.07
N ILE A 234 8.98 6.04 8.79
CA ILE A 234 8.60 4.63 8.86
C ILE A 234 8.40 4.12 7.44
N ILE A 235 9.37 3.41 6.92
CA ILE A 235 9.28 2.78 5.60
C ILE A 235 8.57 1.41 5.76
N ALA A 236 7.27 1.47 6.00
CA ALA A 236 6.42 0.29 6.10
C ALA A 236 5.24 0.42 5.11
N GLY A 237 5.45 -0.05 3.89
CA GLY A 237 4.44 0.05 2.83
C GLY A 237 4.39 1.39 2.10
N ILE A 238 5.27 2.33 2.43
CA ILE A 238 5.44 3.62 1.76
C ILE A 238 6.93 3.88 1.52
N GLY A 239 7.33 4.10 0.27
CA GLY A 239 8.72 4.25 -0.11
C GLY A 239 9.54 2.97 -0.08
N SER A 240 10.81 3.09 -0.43
CA SER A 240 11.82 2.02 -0.40
C SER A 240 13.22 2.60 -0.34
N SER A 241 14.14 1.84 0.26
CA SER A 241 15.58 2.14 0.27
C SER A 241 16.34 1.44 -0.85
N ILE A 242 15.68 0.53 -1.59
CA ILE A 242 16.20 -0.17 -2.77
C ILE A 242 15.24 -0.03 -3.94
N PRO A 243 15.70 -0.14 -5.20
CA PRO A 243 14.82 -0.11 -6.37
C PRO A 243 13.78 -1.22 -6.37
N PHE A 244 12.55 -0.88 -6.73
CA PHE A 244 11.46 -1.84 -6.93
C PHE A 244 11.01 -1.84 -8.39
N GLY A 245 11.31 -2.89 -9.14
CA GLY A 245 10.91 -3.04 -10.55
C GLY A 245 9.39 -3.13 -10.77
N ASN A 246 8.64 -3.32 -9.68
CA ASN A 246 7.17 -3.38 -9.73
C ASN A 246 6.50 -2.00 -9.73
N VAL A 247 7.22 -0.92 -9.43
CA VAL A 247 6.71 0.44 -9.54
C VAL A 247 6.69 0.88 -11.00
N ARG A 248 5.50 1.14 -11.51
CA ARG A 248 5.27 1.62 -12.89
C ARG A 248 5.16 3.14 -12.87
N HIS A 249 6.31 3.81 -12.93
CA HIS A 249 6.43 5.27 -12.79
C HIS A 249 5.59 6.04 -13.81
N GLU A 250 5.46 5.49 -15.01
CA GLU A 250 4.67 6.06 -16.11
C GLU A 250 3.16 6.11 -15.84
N LEU A 251 2.67 5.41 -14.83
CA LEU A 251 1.26 5.45 -14.48
C LEU A 251 0.87 6.65 -13.63
N TYR A 252 1.85 7.30 -12.96
CA TYR A 252 1.59 8.38 -12.02
C TYR A 252 1.48 9.72 -12.74
N ASP A 253 0.44 10.47 -12.39
CA ASP A 253 0.20 11.83 -12.89
C ASP A 253 0.84 12.86 -11.97
N THR A 254 0.77 12.64 -10.65
CA THR A 254 1.30 13.53 -9.62
C THR A 254 1.98 12.72 -8.51
N VAL A 255 3.03 13.27 -7.94
CA VAL A 255 3.72 12.69 -6.78
C VAL A 255 3.86 13.73 -5.68
N HIS A 256 3.53 13.33 -4.45
CA HIS A 256 3.76 14.08 -3.22
C HIS A 256 4.84 13.42 -2.39
N TRP A 257 5.71 14.22 -1.77
CA TRP A 257 6.68 13.78 -0.76
C TRP A 257 6.34 14.45 0.54
N LEU A 258 6.07 13.63 1.58
CA LEU A 258 5.73 14.10 2.92
C LEU A 258 6.71 13.53 3.95
N ASP A 259 7.04 14.33 4.97
CA ASP A 259 7.73 13.82 6.13
C ASP A 259 6.79 13.06 7.10
N PHE A 260 7.37 12.42 8.11
CA PHE A 260 6.63 11.67 9.11
C PHE A 260 5.58 12.54 9.83
N ARG A 261 5.91 13.78 10.20
CA ARG A 261 5.02 14.66 10.96
C ARG A 261 3.77 15.04 10.17
N HIS A 262 3.88 15.24 8.86
CA HIS A 262 2.73 15.49 7.98
C HIS A 262 1.86 14.25 7.82
N ALA A 263 2.46 13.07 7.65
CA ALA A 263 1.72 11.81 7.61
C ALA A 263 0.98 11.55 8.94
N MET A 264 1.63 11.82 10.08
CA MET A 264 1.04 11.75 11.41
C MET A 264 -0.12 12.74 11.58
N ALA A 265 0.03 13.99 11.12
CA ALA A 265 -1.04 14.98 11.15
C ALA A 265 -2.29 14.49 10.42
N GLY A 266 -2.12 13.90 9.23
CA GLY A 266 -3.22 13.29 8.47
C GLY A 266 -3.87 12.10 9.18
N ALA A 267 -3.09 11.23 9.83
CA ALA A 267 -3.61 10.05 10.54
C ALA A 267 -4.40 10.45 11.82
N VAL A 268 -3.85 11.37 12.60
CA VAL A 268 -4.51 11.90 13.80
C VAL A 268 -5.75 12.73 13.44
N GLY A 269 -5.66 13.55 12.36
CA GLY A 269 -6.78 14.32 11.82
C GLY A 269 -7.92 13.41 11.40
N LEU A 270 -7.62 12.35 10.64
CA LEU A 270 -8.60 11.36 10.17
C LEU A 270 -9.37 10.72 11.35
N LEU A 271 -8.66 10.36 12.43
CA LEU A 271 -9.31 9.81 13.62
C LEU A 271 -10.14 10.88 14.35
N ARG A 272 -9.62 12.10 14.48
CA ARG A 272 -10.28 13.19 15.20
C ARG A 272 -11.57 13.68 14.51
N GLU A 273 -11.53 13.80 13.19
CA GLU A 273 -12.60 14.40 12.40
C GLU A 273 -13.64 13.37 11.91
N HIS A 274 -13.19 12.15 11.63
CA HIS A 274 -14.02 11.12 11.01
C HIS A 274 -14.13 9.82 11.81
N ALA A 275 -13.53 9.75 13.01
CA ALA A 275 -13.47 8.55 13.84
C ALA A 275 -12.84 7.32 13.14
N VAL A 276 -11.99 7.53 12.14
CA VAL A 276 -11.34 6.47 11.38
C VAL A 276 -9.95 6.22 11.92
N PHE A 277 -9.74 5.05 12.54
CA PHE A 277 -8.46 4.59 13.04
C PHE A 277 -7.72 3.82 11.95
N ALA A 278 -6.85 4.51 11.22
CA ALA A 278 -6.14 3.97 10.05
C ALA A 278 -4.62 4.20 10.16
N GLY A 279 -3.84 3.45 9.35
CA GLY A 279 -2.39 3.52 9.37
C GLY A 279 -1.81 4.85 8.87
N LEU A 280 -0.51 5.02 9.10
CA LEU A 280 0.24 6.24 8.75
C LEU A 280 0.16 6.57 7.25
N SER A 281 0.24 5.56 6.38
CA SER A 281 0.11 5.71 4.94
C SER A 281 -1.27 6.23 4.52
N THR A 282 -2.33 5.84 5.24
CA THR A 282 -3.68 6.34 5.04
C THR A 282 -3.79 7.81 5.48
N GLY A 283 -3.13 8.18 6.59
CA GLY A 283 -3.05 9.57 7.03
C GLY A 283 -2.40 10.47 5.98
N ALA A 284 -1.27 10.06 5.44
CA ALA A 284 -0.61 10.76 4.34
C ALA A 284 -1.52 10.90 3.10
N ALA A 285 -2.25 9.82 2.76
CA ALA A 285 -3.18 9.83 1.62
C ALA A 285 -4.40 10.74 1.86
N HIS A 286 -4.93 10.77 3.08
CA HIS A 286 -6.03 11.66 3.46
C HIS A 286 -5.62 13.13 3.40
N LEU A 287 -4.47 13.49 3.98
CA LEU A 287 -3.94 14.87 3.94
C LEU A 287 -3.73 15.33 2.48
N THR A 288 -3.13 14.47 1.66
CA THR A 288 -2.91 14.74 0.24
C THR A 288 -4.23 14.89 -0.52
N ALA A 289 -5.18 13.96 -0.32
CA ALA A 289 -6.48 14.02 -1.00
C ALA A 289 -7.28 15.26 -0.62
N SER A 290 -7.20 15.70 0.63
CA SER A 290 -7.86 16.94 1.09
C SER A 290 -7.31 18.17 0.37
N TRP A 291 -5.99 18.23 0.15
CA TRP A 291 -5.36 19.31 -0.60
C TRP A 291 -5.69 19.25 -2.10
N GLU A 292 -5.68 18.06 -2.71
CA GLU A 292 -6.03 17.85 -4.13
C GLU A 292 -7.50 18.19 -4.40
N ALA A 293 -8.42 17.74 -3.54
CA ALA A 293 -9.85 18.00 -3.69
C ALA A 293 -10.20 19.49 -3.58
N ALA A 294 -9.51 20.24 -2.74
CA ALA A 294 -9.67 21.68 -2.66
C ALA A 294 -9.27 22.42 -3.97
N ARG A 295 -8.45 21.80 -4.82
CA ARG A 295 -7.95 22.35 -6.10
C ARG A 295 -8.75 21.89 -7.32
N ASP A 296 -9.44 20.76 -7.21
CA ASP A 296 -10.25 20.17 -8.28
C ASP A 296 -11.65 19.81 -7.73
N PRO A 297 -12.46 20.83 -7.35
CA PRO A 297 -13.77 20.63 -6.76
C PRO A 297 -14.72 19.95 -7.75
N GLY A 298 -15.54 19.04 -7.23
CA GLY A 298 -16.49 18.24 -8.00
C GLY A 298 -15.89 16.99 -8.64
N ARG A 299 -14.57 16.78 -8.54
CA ARG A 299 -13.93 15.53 -8.90
C ARG A 299 -13.85 14.60 -7.69
N LEU A 300 -14.25 13.34 -7.88
CA LEU A 300 -14.19 12.36 -6.79
C LEU A 300 -12.72 11.95 -6.53
N HIS A 301 -12.32 11.99 -5.25
CA HIS A 301 -11.02 11.55 -4.76
C HIS A 301 -11.17 10.28 -3.94
N LEU A 302 -10.50 9.21 -4.36
CA LEU A 302 -10.46 7.93 -3.65
C LEU A 302 -9.17 7.82 -2.87
N VAL A 303 -9.26 7.81 -1.55
CA VAL A 303 -8.16 7.56 -0.64
C VAL A 303 -7.99 6.06 -0.43
N LEU A 304 -6.77 5.55 -0.64
CA LEU A 304 -6.45 4.15 -0.37
C LEU A 304 -5.98 3.98 1.08
N GLY A 305 -6.85 3.42 1.91
CA GLY A 305 -6.58 3.10 3.32
C GLY A 305 -6.03 1.68 3.47
N ALA A 306 -4.71 1.53 3.39
CA ALA A 306 -4.06 0.24 3.21
C ALA A 306 -4.13 -0.70 4.43
N ASP A 307 -4.18 -0.15 5.65
CA ASP A 307 -4.21 -0.87 6.92
C ASP A 307 -4.84 -0.05 8.04
N THR A 308 -5.00 -0.69 9.20
CA THR A 308 -5.52 -0.05 10.42
C THR A 308 -4.42 0.64 11.22
N GLY A 309 -4.81 1.49 12.19
CA GLY A 309 -3.88 2.23 13.05
C GLY A 309 -3.12 1.40 14.09
N HIS A 310 -3.49 0.12 14.31
CA HIS A 310 -2.96 -0.69 15.43
C HIS A 310 -1.43 -0.81 15.44
N ARG A 311 -0.81 -0.98 14.27
CA ARG A 311 0.65 -1.07 14.13
C ARG A 311 1.39 0.24 14.44
N TYR A 312 0.66 1.33 14.51
CA TYR A 312 1.21 2.67 14.71
C TYR A 312 0.78 3.28 16.04
N ALA A 313 0.13 2.50 16.92
CA ALA A 313 -0.43 2.97 18.17
C ALA A 313 0.60 3.77 18.99
N GLU A 314 1.76 3.19 19.28
CA GLU A 314 2.81 3.82 20.09
C GLU A 314 3.52 4.98 19.37
N ARG A 315 3.84 4.83 18.09
CA ARG A 315 4.67 5.81 17.36
C ARG A 315 3.90 6.99 16.82
N VAL A 316 2.58 6.88 16.67
CA VAL A 316 1.72 7.90 16.09
C VAL A 316 0.64 8.34 17.10
N PHE A 317 -0.22 7.41 17.53
CA PHE A 317 -1.45 7.80 18.24
C PHE A 317 -1.23 8.15 19.71
N THR A 318 -0.30 7.52 20.43
CA THR A 318 0.08 7.95 21.78
C THR A 318 0.73 9.34 21.78
N ARG A 319 1.31 9.74 20.65
CA ARG A 319 1.93 11.05 20.43
C ARG A 319 0.99 12.08 19.78
N HIS A 320 -0.32 11.84 19.79
CA HIS A 320 -1.31 12.69 19.11
C HIS A 320 -1.27 14.17 19.50
N ALA A 321 -0.76 14.50 20.70
CA ALA A 321 -0.57 15.89 21.15
C ALA A 321 0.52 16.64 20.35
N GLU A 322 1.44 15.92 19.69
CA GLU A 322 2.50 16.48 18.85
C GLU A 322 2.04 16.70 17.40
N ALA A 323 0.86 16.20 17.03
CA ALA A 323 0.35 16.27 15.66
C ALA A 323 0.09 17.72 15.24
N LEU A 324 0.57 18.07 14.04
CA LEU A 324 0.30 19.36 13.42
C LEU A 324 -1.19 19.48 13.07
N ASP A 325 -1.69 20.72 13.00
CA ASP A 325 -3.04 20.99 12.49
C ASP A 325 -3.06 20.81 10.95
N PRO A 326 -3.80 19.85 10.39
CA PRO A 326 -3.86 19.63 8.96
C PRO A 326 -4.36 20.84 8.16
N ALA A 327 -5.22 21.68 8.75
CA ALA A 327 -5.85 22.80 8.05
C ALA A 327 -4.85 23.84 7.51
N GLY A 328 -3.69 23.99 8.20
CA GLY A 328 -2.63 24.92 7.83
C GLY A 328 -1.57 24.35 6.88
N LEU A 329 -1.53 23.04 6.66
CA LEU A 329 -0.46 22.39 5.91
C LEU A 329 -0.66 22.54 4.40
N ARG A 330 0.41 22.88 3.69
CA ARG A 330 0.42 23.03 2.22
C ARG A 330 1.73 22.54 1.65
N PRO A 331 1.71 21.86 0.48
CA PRO A 331 2.93 21.46 -0.20
C PRO A 331 3.56 22.64 -0.94
N ARG A 332 4.88 22.54 -1.10
CA ARG A 332 5.62 23.34 -2.07
C ARG A 332 5.50 22.68 -3.44
N THR A 333 4.97 23.40 -4.41
CA THR A 333 4.95 22.96 -5.81
C THR A 333 6.36 23.10 -6.41
N ILE A 334 6.84 22.03 -7.03
CA ILE A 334 8.15 21.96 -7.68
C ILE A 334 8.00 21.43 -9.12
N THR A 335 9.01 21.66 -9.95
CA THR A 335 9.03 21.23 -11.36
C THR A 335 10.09 20.15 -11.64
N SER A 336 11.03 19.96 -10.72
CA SER A 336 12.08 18.96 -10.80
C SER A 336 12.31 18.26 -9.45
N PRO A 337 12.68 16.97 -9.43
CA PRO A 337 13.11 16.30 -8.20
C PRO A 337 14.32 16.95 -7.53
N ALA A 338 15.15 17.71 -8.30
CA ALA A 338 16.26 18.50 -7.75
C ALA A 338 15.77 19.60 -6.78
N ASP A 339 14.55 20.09 -6.98
CA ASP A 339 13.95 21.16 -6.17
C ASP A 339 13.20 20.64 -4.92
N LEU A 340 13.20 19.32 -4.68
CA LEU A 340 12.59 18.72 -3.51
C LEU A 340 13.06 19.40 -2.22
N ARG A 341 12.09 19.70 -1.33
CA ARG A 341 12.32 20.27 0.00
C ARG A 341 11.34 19.68 1.01
N PRO A 342 11.81 19.19 2.14
CA PRO A 342 10.96 18.93 3.29
C PRO A 342 10.25 20.21 3.75
N PRO A 343 9.12 20.13 4.44
CA PRO A 343 8.48 18.91 4.91
C PRO A 343 7.45 18.30 3.94
N TRP A 344 6.97 19.03 2.92
CA TRP A 344 5.99 18.58 1.93
C TRP A 344 6.24 19.23 0.57
N SER A 345 6.51 18.41 -0.43
CA SER A 345 6.65 18.84 -1.84
C SER A 345 5.63 18.11 -2.73
N VAL A 346 5.22 18.76 -3.82
CA VAL A 346 4.36 18.17 -4.85
C VAL A 346 4.89 18.50 -6.25
N MET A 347 4.81 17.53 -7.16
CA MET A 347 5.19 17.69 -8.56
C MET A 347 4.20 16.96 -9.50
N GLU A 348 3.86 17.59 -10.61
CA GLU A 348 3.23 16.91 -11.74
C GLU A 348 4.29 15.95 -12.34
N TRP A 349 4.05 14.65 -12.17
CA TRP A 349 4.95 13.62 -12.66
C TRP A 349 4.75 13.35 -14.14
N ALA A 350 3.49 13.44 -14.60
CA ALA A 350 3.08 13.38 -16.01
C ALA A 350 3.66 12.17 -16.79
N GLY A 351 3.66 11.00 -16.14
CA GLY A 351 4.14 9.76 -16.76
C GLY A 351 5.65 9.66 -16.97
N ARG A 352 6.45 10.43 -16.25
CA ARG A 352 7.92 10.38 -16.35
C ARG A 352 8.46 8.99 -16.02
N ALA A 353 9.61 8.67 -16.60
CA ALA A 353 10.35 7.44 -16.31
C ALA A 353 10.88 7.42 -14.86
N ALA A 354 11.30 6.25 -14.41
CA ALA A 354 11.95 6.06 -13.12
C ALA A 354 13.20 6.94 -12.98
N PRO A 355 13.42 7.59 -11.82
CA PRO A 355 14.70 8.22 -11.48
C PRO A 355 15.84 7.22 -11.58
N GLU A 356 17.06 7.69 -11.80
CA GLU A 356 18.22 6.81 -11.93
C GLU A 356 18.41 5.88 -10.72
N ALA A 357 18.28 6.41 -9.50
CA ALA A 357 18.38 5.64 -8.25
C ALA A 357 17.28 4.58 -8.08
N ALA A 358 16.16 4.71 -8.80
CA ALA A 358 15.05 3.75 -8.77
C ALA A 358 15.11 2.69 -9.89
N ARG A 359 16.09 2.78 -10.79
CA ARG A 359 16.27 1.79 -11.86
C ARG A 359 16.82 0.50 -11.29
N THR A 360 16.19 -0.62 -11.60
CA THR A 360 16.71 -1.95 -11.25
C THR A 360 17.87 -2.31 -12.18
N VAL A 361 18.93 -2.87 -11.62
CA VAL A 361 20.06 -3.41 -12.41
C VAL A 361 19.58 -4.68 -13.12
N GLU A 362 19.97 -4.87 -14.39
CA GLU A 362 19.74 -6.10 -15.15
C GLU A 362 20.36 -7.31 -14.43
N GLY A 363 19.64 -8.02 -13.68
CA GLY A 363 20.03 -9.18 -12.85
C GLY A 363 18.83 -9.68 -12.04
N ASP A 364 17.82 -8.84 -11.93
CA ASP A 364 16.53 -9.15 -11.32
C ASP A 364 15.48 -9.68 -12.33
N ALA A 365 15.92 -10.07 -13.54
CA ALA A 365 15.08 -10.72 -14.54
C ALA A 365 14.38 -11.95 -13.93
N PRO A 366 13.14 -12.23 -14.31
CA PRO A 366 12.44 -13.44 -13.85
C PRO A 366 13.28 -14.67 -14.18
N SER A 367 13.46 -15.55 -13.18
CA SER A 367 14.11 -16.85 -13.42
C SER A 367 13.44 -17.55 -14.60
N PRO A 368 14.19 -18.14 -15.54
CA PRO A 368 13.61 -18.87 -16.66
C PRO A 368 12.72 -19.98 -16.11
N VAL A 369 11.57 -20.11 -16.73
CA VAL A 369 10.56 -21.14 -16.42
C VAL A 369 11.22 -22.50 -16.64
N PRO A 370 11.26 -23.42 -15.66
CA PRO A 370 11.52 -24.81 -15.97
C PRO A 370 10.41 -25.27 -16.92
N THR A 371 10.76 -25.61 -18.12
CA THR A 371 9.85 -26.31 -19.05
C THR A 371 9.55 -27.65 -18.42
N VAL A 372 8.36 -27.81 -17.84
CA VAL A 372 7.88 -29.14 -17.48
C VAL A 372 7.53 -29.81 -18.81
N GLU A 373 8.41 -30.67 -19.28
CA GLU A 373 8.03 -31.64 -20.32
C GLU A 373 6.90 -32.47 -19.70
N LEU A 374 5.72 -32.29 -20.24
CA LEU A 374 4.62 -33.24 -20.06
C LEU A 374 5.07 -34.54 -20.70
N LEU A 375 5.51 -35.49 -19.91
CA LEU A 375 5.68 -36.88 -20.37
C LEU A 375 4.33 -37.41 -20.82
N PRO A 376 4.30 -38.15 -21.91
CA PRO A 376 3.11 -38.60 -22.60
C PRO A 376 2.21 -39.53 -21.79
#